data_cd3441f369b3ecb15797135c1aff1d6b
#
_entry.id   cd3441f369b3ecb15797135c1aff1d6b
#
_cell.length_a   1.000
_cell.length_b   1.000
_cell.length_c   1.000
_cell.angle_alpha   90.00
_cell.angle_beta   90.00
_cell.angle_gamma   90.00
#
_symmetry.space_group_name_H-M   'P 1'
#
loop_
_entity.id
_entity.type
_entity.pdbx_description
1 polymer ?
#
loop_
_entity_poly.entity_id
_entity_poly.type
_entity_poly.pdbx_seq_one_letter_code
_entity_poly.pdbx_strand_id
1 'polypeptide(L)'
;MNVIFSLVEEANSILWGAPMLAVLVFSGGYFTLRTGGMQFRRWLFCLRATVFSKSSRNSSGSGVTPFQAMASSLAATLGTGNIAGVAAALTSGGAGAVFWMWVTALLGTMTGYAENVLGGYYRRKNGGEWHGGAMYYIRYGLAERKRTSRAAKPLAAVFAGACVLASFGMGNIVQMNSAALALESGFGVPAWIAGLALTVCAGAVIFGGMKRTAKVSEKLVPLMSGLYIIGSLMIIAVNFRRLPEAVSYTHLRAQRHAQI
;
A
#
# COMPACT_ATOMS: atom_id res chain seq x y z
N MET A 1 24.41 -22.57 -4.63
CA MET A 1 23.81 -21.23 -4.58
C MET A 1 22.83 -21.01 -5.73
N ASN A 2 23.12 -21.49 -6.95
CA ASN A 2 22.28 -21.27 -8.14
C ASN A 2 20.91 -21.96 -8.10
N VAL A 3 20.77 -23.14 -7.48
CA VAL A 3 19.48 -23.87 -7.42
C VAL A 3 18.44 -23.15 -6.55
N ILE A 4 18.86 -22.58 -5.43
CA ILE A 4 17.95 -21.83 -4.56
C ILE A 4 17.49 -20.54 -5.26
N PHE A 5 18.39 -19.83 -5.94
CA PHE A 5 18.02 -18.64 -6.71
C PHE A 5 17.06 -18.96 -7.84
N SER A 6 17.28 -20.01 -8.62
CA SER A 6 16.36 -20.41 -9.70
C SER A 6 14.97 -20.80 -9.17
N LEU A 7 14.89 -21.50 -8.05
CA LEU A 7 13.60 -21.84 -7.42
C LEU A 7 12.86 -20.61 -6.92
N VAL A 8 13.59 -19.63 -6.36
CA VAL A 8 12.99 -18.38 -5.92
C VAL A 8 12.50 -17.54 -7.11
N GLU A 9 13.26 -17.49 -8.20
CA GLU A 9 12.86 -16.79 -9.43
C GLU A 9 11.63 -17.43 -10.08
N GLU A 10 11.60 -18.76 -10.15
CA GLU A 10 10.45 -19.51 -10.68
C GLU A 10 9.20 -19.31 -9.81
N ALA A 11 9.33 -19.43 -8.50
CA ALA A 11 8.24 -19.13 -7.56
C ALA A 11 7.75 -17.68 -7.69
N ASN A 12 8.67 -16.73 -7.83
CA ASN A 12 8.35 -15.32 -8.02
C ASN A 12 7.60 -15.06 -9.33
N SER A 13 8.03 -15.68 -10.43
CA SER A 13 7.37 -15.54 -11.75
C SER A 13 5.95 -16.11 -11.76
N ILE A 14 5.71 -17.22 -11.04
CA ILE A 14 4.38 -17.79 -10.88
C ILE A 14 3.50 -16.94 -9.97
N LEU A 15 4.02 -16.49 -8.82
CA LEU A 15 3.28 -15.69 -7.84
C LEU A 15 2.90 -14.31 -8.38
N TRP A 16 3.81 -13.63 -9.10
CA TRP A 16 3.56 -12.30 -9.68
C TRP A 16 3.14 -12.33 -11.15
N GLY A 17 2.89 -13.52 -11.69
CA GLY A 17 2.45 -13.71 -13.07
C GLY A 17 0.94 -13.56 -13.26
N ALA A 18 0.47 -14.05 -14.41
CA ALA A 18 -0.94 -14.01 -14.80
C ALA A 18 -1.93 -14.54 -13.74
N PRO A 19 -1.65 -15.59 -12.95
CA PRO A 19 -2.57 -16.08 -11.94
C PRO A 19 -2.88 -15.04 -10.85
N MET A 20 -1.86 -14.34 -10.35
CA MET A 20 -2.05 -13.29 -9.34
C MET A 20 -2.84 -12.11 -9.91
N LEU A 21 -2.51 -11.68 -11.13
CA LEU A 21 -3.24 -10.60 -11.80
C LEU A 21 -4.71 -10.97 -11.99
N ALA A 22 -4.99 -12.21 -12.41
CA ALA A 22 -6.36 -12.71 -12.53
C ALA A 22 -7.11 -12.65 -11.19
N VAL A 23 -6.50 -13.14 -10.10
CA VAL A 23 -7.10 -13.10 -8.77
C VAL A 23 -7.38 -11.66 -8.33
N LEU A 24 -6.45 -10.71 -8.55
CA LEU A 24 -6.63 -9.30 -8.21
C LEU A 24 -7.77 -8.66 -9.01
N VAL A 25 -7.81 -8.88 -10.32
CA VAL A 25 -8.85 -8.33 -11.19
C VAL A 25 -10.22 -8.94 -10.86
N PHE A 26 -10.32 -10.26 -10.71
CA PHE A 26 -11.56 -10.93 -10.37
C PHE A 26 -12.08 -10.56 -8.99
N SER A 27 -11.22 -10.51 -7.98
CA SER A 27 -11.63 -10.12 -6.62
C SER A 27 -12.07 -8.66 -6.57
N GLY A 28 -11.31 -7.75 -7.17
CA GLY A 28 -11.66 -6.34 -7.26
C GLY A 28 -12.95 -6.10 -8.05
N GLY A 29 -13.13 -6.78 -9.17
CA GLY A 29 -14.37 -6.77 -9.98
C GLY A 29 -15.55 -7.31 -9.19
N TYR A 30 -15.42 -8.46 -8.55
CA TYR A 30 -16.46 -9.06 -7.71
C TYR A 30 -16.92 -8.10 -6.61
N PHE A 31 -16.00 -7.52 -5.85
CA PHE A 31 -16.35 -6.58 -4.79
C PHE A 31 -16.93 -5.28 -5.34
N THR A 32 -16.45 -4.78 -6.47
CA THR A 32 -17.03 -3.61 -7.14
C THR A 32 -18.51 -3.83 -7.50
N LEU A 33 -18.81 -4.97 -8.11
CA LEU A 33 -20.19 -5.34 -8.48
C LEU A 33 -21.06 -5.57 -7.24
N ARG A 34 -20.53 -6.29 -6.24
CA ARG A 34 -21.27 -6.63 -5.03
C ARG A 34 -21.61 -5.42 -4.17
N THR A 35 -20.78 -4.38 -4.19
CA THR A 35 -20.99 -3.13 -3.45
C THR A 35 -21.68 -2.04 -4.28
N GLY A 36 -22.08 -2.34 -5.51
CA GLY A 36 -22.77 -1.39 -6.41
C GLY A 36 -21.88 -0.19 -6.78
N GLY A 37 -20.57 -0.42 -6.98
CA GLY A 37 -19.65 0.64 -7.40
C GLY A 37 -19.43 1.72 -6.33
N MET A 38 -19.36 1.33 -5.07
CA MET A 38 -19.29 2.25 -3.93
C MET A 38 -18.11 3.24 -4.03
N GLN A 39 -16.97 2.83 -4.62
CA GLN A 39 -15.79 3.67 -4.85
C GLN A 39 -16.12 4.90 -5.74
N PHE A 40 -17.11 4.82 -6.63
CA PHE A 40 -17.52 5.93 -7.47
C PHE A 40 -18.66 6.75 -6.85
N ARG A 41 -19.59 6.07 -6.17
CA ARG A 41 -20.81 6.70 -5.65
C ARG A 41 -20.63 7.41 -4.32
N ARG A 42 -19.74 6.93 -3.46
CA ARG A 42 -19.59 7.41 -2.07
C ARG A 42 -18.22 7.96 -1.73
N TRP A 43 -17.34 8.17 -2.70
CA TRP A 43 -15.98 8.64 -2.46
C TRP A 43 -15.95 9.98 -1.71
N LEU A 44 -16.81 10.94 -2.11
CA LEU A 44 -16.92 12.24 -1.42
C LEU A 44 -17.39 12.12 0.03
N PHE A 45 -18.32 11.21 0.29
CA PHE A 45 -18.78 10.92 1.64
C PHE A 45 -17.63 10.35 2.49
N CYS A 46 -16.90 9.37 1.98
CA CYS A 46 -15.75 8.78 2.67
C CYS A 46 -14.66 9.82 2.96
N LEU A 47 -14.36 10.69 1.99
CA LEU A 47 -13.39 11.77 2.15
C LEU A 47 -13.82 12.76 3.24
N ARG A 48 -15.08 13.19 3.22
CA ARG A 48 -15.63 14.09 4.24
C ARG A 48 -15.62 13.44 5.63
N ALA A 49 -16.03 12.20 5.73
CA ALA A 49 -16.07 11.47 7.00
C ALA A 49 -14.67 11.25 7.60
N THR A 50 -13.62 11.17 6.78
CA THR A 50 -12.25 10.91 7.24
C THR A 50 -11.47 12.21 7.51
N VAL A 51 -11.50 13.13 6.56
CA VAL A 51 -10.68 14.36 6.60
C VAL A 51 -11.35 15.47 7.42
N PHE A 52 -12.67 15.63 7.26
CA PHE A 52 -13.42 16.75 7.85
C PHE A 52 -14.25 16.38 9.07
N SER A 53 -14.16 15.14 9.57
CA SER A 53 -14.89 14.73 10.76
C SER A 53 -14.39 15.45 12.00
N LYS A 54 -15.23 16.39 12.52
CA LYS A 54 -14.99 17.07 13.80
C LYS A 54 -15.17 16.16 15.02
N SER A 55 -15.77 14.99 14.85
CA SER A 55 -16.13 14.06 15.94
C SER A 55 -14.94 13.43 16.66
N SER A 56 -13.74 13.64 16.16
CA SER A 56 -12.54 12.94 16.59
C SER A 56 -11.71 13.65 17.67
N ARG A 57 -12.00 14.91 17.97
CA ARG A 57 -11.22 15.68 18.97
C ARG A 57 -11.65 15.38 20.43
N ASN A 58 -12.85 14.85 20.65
CA ASN A 58 -13.43 14.68 21.97
C ASN A 58 -13.59 13.21 22.40
N SER A 59 -13.06 12.23 21.70
CA SER A 59 -13.00 10.88 22.23
C SER A 59 -11.89 10.81 23.30
N SER A 60 -12.27 11.03 24.52
CA SER A 60 -11.49 10.82 25.75
C SER A 60 -11.13 9.36 26.00
N GLY A 61 -10.94 8.59 24.95
CA GLY A 61 -10.47 7.21 24.96
C GLY A 61 -9.12 7.08 24.31
N SER A 62 -8.38 6.06 24.68
CA SER A 62 -7.02 5.74 24.24
C SER A 62 -6.85 5.40 22.74
N GLY A 63 -7.78 5.78 21.90
CA GLY A 63 -7.83 5.45 20.47
C GLY A 63 -7.10 6.44 19.56
N VAL A 64 -6.75 5.97 18.35
CA VAL A 64 -6.21 6.75 17.23
C VAL A 64 -7.39 7.40 16.51
N THR A 65 -7.23 8.68 16.11
CA THR A 65 -8.28 9.38 15.35
C THR A 65 -8.43 8.83 13.92
N PRO A 66 -9.60 8.97 13.25
CA PRO A 66 -9.77 8.54 11.87
C PRO A 66 -8.74 9.15 10.92
N PHE A 67 -8.37 10.40 11.11
CA PHE A 67 -7.33 11.06 10.33
C PHE A 67 -5.93 10.46 10.59
N GLN A 68 -5.59 10.18 11.86
CA GLN A 68 -4.35 9.50 12.21
C GLN A 68 -4.28 8.09 11.64
N ALA A 69 -5.39 7.34 11.68
CA ALA A 69 -5.48 6.01 11.08
C ALA A 69 -5.28 6.07 9.56
N MET A 70 -5.92 7.03 8.89
CA MET A 70 -5.72 7.25 7.46
C MET A 70 -4.27 7.66 7.15
N ALA A 71 -3.70 8.60 7.88
CA ALA A 71 -2.32 9.04 7.69
C ALA A 71 -1.33 7.89 7.92
N SER A 72 -1.54 7.07 8.93
CA SER A 72 -0.70 5.88 9.19
C SER A 72 -0.82 4.83 8.07
N SER A 73 -2.03 4.62 7.55
CA SER A 73 -2.25 3.73 6.40
C SER A 73 -1.57 4.26 5.14
N LEU A 74 -1.68 5.56 4.87
CA LEU A 74 -1.00 6.21 3.76
C LEU A 74 0.53 6.14 3.92
N ALA A 75 1.06 6.33 5.13
CA ALA A 75 2.49 6.19 5.41
C ALA A 75 3.00 4.78 5.07
N ALA A 76 2.20 3.76 5.34
CA ALA A 76 2.55 2.37 5.04
C ALA A 76 2.46 2.04 3.53
N THR A 77 1.58 2.71 2.79
CA THR A 77 1.34 2.44 1.37
C THR A 77 2.12 3.36 0.43
N LEU A 78 2.35 4.63 0.81
CA LEU A 78 3.14 5.59 0.05
C LEU A 78 4.64 5.36 0.31
N GLY A 79 5.24 4.44 -0.42
CA GLY A 79 6.65 4.12 -0.34
C GLY A 79 7.39 4.39 -1.65
N THR A 80 8.63 3.96 -1.70
CA THR A 80 9.49 4.06 -2.90
C THR A 80 8.91 3.33 -4.12
N GLY A 81 8.06 2.32 -3.92
CA GLY A 81 7.33 1.64 -4.97
C GLY A 81 6.45 2.58 -5.81
N ASN A 82 5.87 3.60 -5.19
CA ASN A 82 5.01 4.58 -5.88
C ASN A 82 5.81 5.64 -6.69
N ILE A 83 7.10 5.72 -6.51
CA ILE A 83 7.99 6.65 -7.22
C ILE A 83 8.93 5.83 -8.12
N ALA A 84 9.89 5.13 -7.54
CA ALA A 84 10.87 4.34 -8.26
C ALA A 84 10.24 3.13 -8.98
N GLY A 85 9.25 2.47 -8.37
CA GLY A 85 8.54 1.36 -9.00
C GLY A 85 7.70 1.80 -10.21
N VAL A 86 7.07 2.97 -10.15
CA VAL A 86 6.35 3.54 -11.31
C VAL A 86 7.32 3.93 -12.41
N ALA A 87 8.47 4.53 -12.07
CA ALA A 87 9.51 4.84 -13.04
C ALA A 87 10.05 3.57 -13.72
N ALA A 88 10.31 2.51 -12.96
CA ALA A 88 10.74 1.21 -13.48
C ALA A 88 9.66 0.58 -14.38
N ALA A 89 8.39 0.65 -14.00
CA ALA A 89 7.28 0.17 -14.82
C ALA A 89 7.16 0.94 -16.14
N LEU A 90 7.38 2.25 -16.11
CA LEU A 90 7.41 3.09 -17.33
C LEU A 90 8.58 2.75 -18.26
N THR A 91 9.75 2.49 -17.69
CA THR A 91 10.94 2.15 -18.50
C THR A 91 10.83 0.76 -19.12
N SER A 92 10.24 -0.22 -18.42
CA SER A 92 10.10 -1.59 -18.92
C SER A 92 8.82 -1.80 -19.76
N GLY A 93 7.68 -1.29 -19.30
CA GLY A 93 6.38 -1.48 -19.95
C GLY A 93 5.92 -0.31 -20.83
N GLY A 94 6.68 0.79 -20.85
CA GLY A 94 6.31 2.00 -21.60
C GLY A 94 5.08 2.70 -21.02
N ALA A 95 4.56 3.67 -21.75
CA ALA A 95 3.44 4.50 -21.32
C ALA A 95 2.16 3.72 -21.07
N GLY A 96 1.94 2.56 -21.73
CA GLY A 96 0.81 1.67 -21.52
C GLY A 96 0.73 1.10 -20.10
N ALA A 97 1.87 0.98 -19.41
CA ALA A 97 1.88 0.50 -18.01
C ALA A 97 1.05 1.39 -17.09
N VAL A 98 1.05 2.72 -17.28
CA VAL A 98 0.27 3.67 -16.47
C VAL A 98 -1.23 3.41 -16.57
N PHE A 99 -1.72 3.14 -17.78
CA PHE A 99 -3.12 2.81 -17.99
C PHE A 99 -3.54 1.57 -17.19
N TRP A 100 -2.76 0.50 -17.28
CA TRP A 100 -3.04 -0.73 -16.54
C TRP A 100 -2.88 -0.56 -15.03
N MET A 101 -1.95 0.28 -14.59
CA MET A 101 -1.83 0.66 -13.16
C MET A 101 -3.08 1.37 -12.65
N TRP A 102 -3.71 2.25 -13.45
CA TRP A 102 -4.97 2.89 -13.07
C TRP A 102 -6.13 1.90 -13.01
N VAL A 103 -6.26 1.01 -13.99
CA VAL A 103 -7.29 -0.02 -13.99
C VAL A 103 -7.17 -0.93 -12.77
N THR A 104 -5.96 -1.42 -12.49
CA THR A 104 -5.73 -2.28 -11.32
C THR A 104 -5.91 -1.53 -9.99
N ALA A 105 -5.55 -0.26 -9.92
CA ALA A 105 -5.77 0.56 -8.72
C ALA A 105 -7.27 0.76 -8.42
N LEU A 106 -8.08 1.03 -9.45
CA LEU A 106 -9.53 1.16 -9.29
C LEU A 106 -10.17 -0.12 -8.75
N LEU A 107 -9.77 -1.28 -9.28
CA LEU A 107 -10.24 -2.57 -8.81
C LEU A 107 -9.70 -2.93 -7.43
N GLY A 108 -8.41 -2.66 -7.19
CA GLY A 108 -7.73 -2.88 -5.92
C GLY A 108 -8.29 -2.06 -4.75
N THR A 109 -8.87 -0.89 -5.03
CA THR A 109 -9.56 -0.07 -4.01
C THR A 109 -10.66 -0.86 -3.30
N MET A 110 -11.42 -1.67 -4.03
CA MET A 110 -12.50 -2.46 -3.43
C MET A 110 -12.01 -3.70 -2.70
N THR A 111 -10.89 -4.27 -3.13
CA THR A 111 -10.22 -5.35 -2.38
C THR A 111 -9.73 -4.82 -1.02
N GLY A 112 -9.05 -3.67 -1.00
CA GLY A 112 -8.61 -3.01 0.23
C GLY A 112 -9.77 -2.59 1.14
N TYR A 113 -10.90 -2.14 0.56
CA TYR A 113 -12.11 -1.89 1.34
C TYR A 113 -12.62 -3.17 2.02
N ALA A 114 -12.71 -4.28 1.30
CA ALA A 114 -13.14 -5.56 1.84
C ALA A 114 -12.21 -6.04 2.97
N GLU A 115 -10.89 -5.91 2.80
CA GLU A 115 -9.90 -6.22 3.84
C GLU A 115 -10.11 -5.41 5.11
N ASN A 116 -10.31 -4.10 4.98
CA ASN A 116 -10.55 -3.22 6.13
C ASN A 116 -11.85 -3.54 6.85
N VAL A 117 -12.92 -3.85 6.12
CA VAL A 117 -14.21 -4.27 6.70
C VAL A 117 -14.06 -5.59 7.44
N LEU A 118 -13.41 -6.59 6.84
CA LEU A 118 -13.17 -7.89 7.47
C LEU A 118 -12.25 -7.75 8.70
N GLY A 119 -11.19 -6.95 8.60
CA GLY A 119 -10.29 -6.67 9.71
C GLY A 119 -10.99 -6.00 10.89
N GLY A 120 -11.95 -5.10 10.63
CA GLY A 120 -12.78 -4.47 11.66
C GLY A 120 -13.82 -5.42 12.25
N TYR A 121 -14.45 -6.26 11.43
CA TYR A 121 -15.51 -7.18 11.84
C TYR A 121 -14.97 -8.32 12.74
N TYR A 122 -13.85 -8.91 12.34
CA TYR A 122 -13.24 -10.04 13.06
C TYR A 122 -12.22 -9.62 14.12
N ARG A 123 -12.10 -8.33 14.43
CA ARG A 123 -11.22 -7.88 15.53
C ARG A 123 -11.67 -8.45 16.87
N ARG A 124 -10.70 -8.73 17.73
CA ARG A 124 -10.94 -9.26 19.08
C ARG A 124 -10.25 -8.38 20.13
N LYS A 125 -10.89 -8.26 21.28
CA LYS A 125 -10.31 -7.55 22.42
C LYS A 125 -9.51 -8.55 23.26
N ASN A 126 -8.23 -8.26 23.47
CA ASN A 126 -7.36 -9.07 24.31
C ASN A 126 -6.52 -8.14 25.18
N GLY A 127 -6.49 -8.39 26.49
CA GLY A 127 -5.74 -7.55 27.43
C GLY A 127 -6.15 -6.07 27.48
N GLY A 128 -7.39 -5.72 27.07
CA GLY A 128 -7.86 -4.33 27.01
C GLY A 128 -7.65 -3.66 25.65
N GLU A 129 -6.82 -4.22 24.77
CA GLU A 129 -6.53 -3.70 23.44
C GLU A 129 -7.27 -4.46 22.33
N TRP A 130 -7.55 -3.76 21.23
CA TRP A 130 -8.17 -4.34 20.06
C TRP A 130 -7.11 -4.86 19.10
N HIS A 131 -7.20 -6.15 18.79
CA HIS A 131 -6.36 -6.83 17.81
C HIS A 131 -7.20 -7.26 16.61
N GLY A 132 -6.70 -7.01 15.39
CA GLY A 132 -7.37 -7.35 14.15
C GLY A 132 -6.36 -7.57 13.02
N GLY A 133 -6.86 -7.58 11.79
CA GLY A 133 -6.06 -7.77 10.59
C GLY A 133 -6.27 -9.12 9.93
N ALA A 134 -5.48 -9.40 8.88
CA ALA A 134 -5.73 -10.54 8.01
C ALA A 134 -5.71 -11.89 8.73
N MET A 135 -4.76 -12.11 9.63
CA MET A 135 -4.69 -13.36 10.40
C MET A 135 -5.96 -13.62 11.25
N TYR A 136 -6.64 -12.55 11.71
CA TYR A 136 -7.87 -12.68 12.52
C TYR A 136 -9.05 -13.09 11.63
N TYR A 137 -9.29 -12.43 10.50
CA TYR A 137 -10.40 -12.85 9.64
C TYR A 137 -10.14 -14.18 8.93
N ILE A 138 -8.89 -14.56 8.64
CA ILE A 138 -8.55 -15.91 8.19
C ILE A 138 -8.90 -16.93 9.29
N ARG A 139 -8.46 -16.68 10.53
CA ARG A 139 -8.67 -17.61 11.63
C ARG A 139 -10.13 -17.75 11.99
N TYR A 140 -10.84 -16.66 12.19
CA TYR A 140 -12.20 -16.67 12.68
C TYR A 140 -13.25 -16.76 11.58
N GLY A 141 -13.06 -16.08 10.46
CA GLY A 141 -13.98 -16.14 9.34
C GLY A 141 -14.04 -17.50 8.65
N LEU A 142 -12.88 -18.16 8.47
CA LEU A 142 -12.88 -19.54 7.96
C LEU A 142 -13.38 -20.57 9.00
N ALA A 143 -13.22 -20.28 10.29
CA ALA A 143 -13.70 -21.16 11.35
C ALA A 143 -15.23 -21.22 11.45
N GLU A 144 -15.94 -20.17 11.04
CA GLU A 144 -17.40 -20.14 10.99
C GLU A 144 -18.00 -21.16 10.01
N ARG A 145 -17.22 -21.53 8.99
CA ARG A 145 -17.63 -22.53 8.00
C ARG A 145 -17.09 -23.91 8.36
N LYS A 146 -17.98 -24.87 8.63
CA LYS A 146 -17.63 -26.26 9.03
C LYS A 146 -16.57 -26.89 8.09
N ARG A 147 -16.65 -26.62 6.77
CA ARG A 147 -15.76 -27.21 5.74
C ARG A 147 -14.32 -26.68 5.85
N THR A 148 -14.11 -25.44 6.25
CA THR A 148 -12.81 -24.77 6.28
C THR A 148 -12.24 -24.59 7.68
N SER A 149 -13.00 -24.95 8.72
CA SER A 149 -12.63 -24.76 10.13
C SER A 149 -11.29 -25.40 10.51
N ARG A 150 -10.98 -26.61 9.96
CA ARG A 150 -9.71 -27.29 10.24
C ARG A 150 -8.49 -26.57 9.66
N ALA A 151 -8.65 -25.92 8.51
CA ALA A 151 -7.59 -25.17 7.83
C ALA A 151 -7.40 -23.75 8.36
N ALA A 152 -8.35 -23.22 9.12
CA ALA A 152 -8.37 -21.82 9.57
C ALA A 152 -7.15 -21.44 10.45
N LYS A 153 -6.82 -22.28 11.41
CA LYS A 153 -5.68 -22.05 12.31
C LYS A 153 -4.32 -22.17 11.60
N PRO A 154 -4.01 -23.25 10.88
CA PRO A 154 -2.72 -23.37 10.20
C PRO A 154 -2.55 -22.30 9.11
N LEU A 155 -3.60 -21.97 8.35
CA LEU A 155 -3.52 -20.94 7.33
C LEU A 155 -3.24 -19.55 7.93
N ALA A 156 -3.89 -19.19 9.05
CA ALA A 156 -3.62 -17.96 9.76
C ALA A 156 -2.19 -17.90 10.31
N ALA A 157 -1.65 -19.02 10.81
CA ALA A 157 -0.28 -19.11 11.29
C ALA A 157 0.75 -18.96 10.15
N VAL A 158 0.53 -19.62 9.02
CA VAL A 158 1.37 -19.48 7.81
C VAL A 158 1.35 -18.03 7.31
N PHE A 159 0.17 -17.41 7.23
CA PHE A 159 0.04 -16.01 6.86
C PHE A 159 0.82 -15.09 7.82
N ALA A 160 0.66 -15.27 9.12
CA ALA A 160 1.38 -14.47 10.11
C ALA A 160 2.90 -14.65 10.01
N GLY A 161 3.38 -15.88 9.84
CA GLY A 161 4.79 -16.17 9.62
C GLY A 161 5.33 -15.54 8.35
N ALA A 162 4.59 -15.63 7.24
CA ALA A 162 4.95 -14.97 5.98
C ALA A 162 5.02 -13.44 6.12
N CYS A 163 4.09 -12.83 6.85
CA CYS A 163 4.11 -11.39 7.14
C CYS A 163 5.34 -10.98 7.95
N VAL A 164 5.75 -11.78 8.94
CA VAL A 164 6.98 -11.52 9.72
C VAL A 164 8.20 -11.55 8.80
N LEU A 165 8.33 -12.58 7.96
CA LEU A 165 9.44 -12.67 7.00
C LEU A 165 9.43 -11.53 5.99
N ALA A 166 8.28 -11.18 5.43
CA ALA A 166 8.13 -10.08 4.49
C ALA A 166 8.50 -8.73 5.11
N SER A 167 8.23 -8.53 6.41
CA SER A 167 8.54 -7.27 7.08
C SER A 167 10.04 -6.98 7.17
N PHE A 168 10.90 -8.00 7.20
CA PHE A 168 12.35 -7.80 7.17
C PHE A 168 12.86 -7.32 5.82
N GLY A 169 12.26 -7.76 4.71
CA GLY A 169 12.74 -7.43 3.36
C GLY A 169 12.03 -6.21 2.75
N MET A 170 10.77 -6.39 2.41
CA MET A 170 10.04 -5.50 1.52
C MET A 170 9.68 -4.14 2.16
N GLY A 171 9.37 -4.13 3.46
CA GLY A 171 8.91 -2.91 4.14
C GLY A 171 10.04 -1.96 4.54
N ASN A 172 11.20 -2.47 4.88
CA ASN A 172 12.26 -1.70 5.52
C ASN A 172 13.50 -1.53 4.64
N ILE A 173 14.10 -2.64 4.17
CA ILE A 173 15.40 -2.61 3.48
C ILE A 173 15.33 -1.80 2.20
N VAL A 174 14.34 -2.07 1.34
CA VAL A 174 14.20 -1.38 0.04
C VAL A 174 13.95 0.11 0.22
N GLN A 175 13.10 0.49 1.16
CA GLN A 175 12.76 1.89 1.39
C GLN A 175 13.93 2.67 2.00
N MET A 176 14.62 2.09 2.98
CA MET A 176 15.79 2.72 3.60
C MET A 176 16.95 2.85 2.61
N ASN A 177 17.21 1.82 1.80
CA ASN A 177 18.21 1.88 0.75
C ASN A 177 17.92 3.00 -0.26
N SER A 178 16.68 3.08 -0.76
CA SER A 178 16.29 4.12 -1.72
C SER A 178 16.38 5.52 -1.12
N ALA A 179 16.01 5.70 0.17
CA ALA A 179 16.14 6.98 0.85
C ALA A 179 17.61 7.38 1.06
N ALA A 180 18.47 6.42 1.44
CA ALA A 180 19.89 6.66 1.61
C ALA A 180 20.58 7.04 0.28
N LEU A 181 20.28 6.31 -0.80
CA LEU A 181 20.79 6.62 -2.14
C LEU A 181 20.28 7.98 -2.68
N ALA A 182 19.06 8.36 -2.37
CA ALA A 182 18.54 9.68 -2.75
C ALA A 182 19.26 10.81 -2.02
N LEU A 183 19.62 10.63 -0.74
CA LEU A 183 20.42 11.59 0.02
C LEU A 183 21.86 11.65 -0.48
N GLU A 184 22.44 10.52 -0.87
CA GLU A 184 23.76 10.48 -1.45
C GLU A 184 23.81 11.19 -2.80
N SER A 185 22.88 10.92 -3.70
CA SER A 185 22.83 11.53 -5.02
C SER A 185 22.44 13.01 -5.00
N GLY A 186 21.57 13.42 -4.07
CA GLY A 186 21.08 14.80 -4.00
C GLY A 186 21.94 15.74 -3.17
N PHE A 187 22.54 15.25 -2.09
CA PHE A 187 23.27 16.07 -1.12
C PHE A 187 24.72 15.63 -0.92
N GLY A 188 25.20 14.57 -1.58
CA GLY A 188 26.55 14.05 -1.43
C GLY A 188 26.81 13.39 -0.07
N VAL A 189 25.77 13.09 0.70
CA VAL A 189 25.90 12.43 2.02
C VAL A 189 26.11 10.94 1.79
N PRO A 190 27.22 10.33 2.29
CA PRO A 190 27.46 8.90 2.12
C PRO A 190 26.25 8.07 2.60
N ALA A 191 25.86 7.06 1.81
CA ALA A 191 24.64 6.26 2.07
C ALA A 191 24.63 5.62 3.47
N TRP A 192 25.78 5.22 4.03
CA TRP A 192 25.86 4.63 5.35
C TRP A 192 25.56 5.65 6.48
N ILE A 193 25.99 6.93 6.31
CA ILE A 193 25.67 8.01 7.28
C ILE A 193 24.18 8.33 7.22
N ALA A 194 23.64 8.47 6.00
CA ALA A 194 22.21 8.68 5.79
C ALA A 194 21.39 7.54 6.39
N GLY A 195 21.76 6.28 6.14
CA GLY A 195 21.10 5.10 6.69
C GLY A 195 21.14 5.07 8.23
N LEU A 196 22.27 5.40 8.84
CA LEU A 196 22.40 5.46 10.31
C LEU A 196 21.48 6.54 10.89
N ALA A 197 21.49 7.74 10.32
CA ALA A 197 20.65 8.85 10.77
C ALA A 197 19.14 8.50 10.66
N LEU A 198 18.72 7.92 9.53
CA LEU A 198 17.34 7.48 9.31
C LEU A 198 16.94 6.39 10.31
N THR A 199 17.84 5.45 10.60
CA THR A 199 17.62 4.37 11.59
C THR A 199 17.40 4.94 12.99
N VAL A 200 18.22 5.91 13.41
CA VAL A 200 18.07 6.58 14.71
C VAL A 200 16.75 7.34 14.77
N CYS A 201 16.38 8.08 13.72
CA CYS A 201 15.10 8.80 13.66
C CYS A 201 13.90 7.85 13.72
N ALA A 202 13.92 6.76 12.94
CA ALA A 202 12.87 5.76 12.94
C ALA A 202 12.75 5.07 14.30
N GLY A 203 13.89 4.68 14.90
CA GLY A 203 13.96 4.09 16.24
C GLY A 203 13.33 5.00 17.29
N ALA A 204 13.70 6.29 17.29
CA ALA A 204 13.14 7.27 18.22
C ALA A 204 11.60 7.40 18.13
N VAL A 205 11.02 7.21 16.93
CA VAL A 205 9.57 7.21 16.74
C VAL A 205 8.95 5.90 17.25
N ILE A 206 9.54 4.76 16.87
CA ILE A 206 9.00 3.42 17.16
C ILE A 206 9.01 3.12 18.67
N PHE A 207 10.05 3.52 19.40
CA PHE A 207 10.11 3.38 20.86
C PHE A 207 8.98 4.11 21.60
N GLY A 208 8.34 5.11 20.97
CA GLY A 208 7.15 5.79 21.51
C GLY A 208 5.85 5.04 21.29
N GLY A 209 5.88 3.86 20.66
CA GLY A 209 4.72 2.99 20.42
C GLY A 209 3.76 3.53 19.34
N MET A 210 2.66 2.79 19.17
CA MET A 210 1.66 3.02 18.11
C MET A 210 1.10 4.45 18.09
N LYS A 211 0.84 5.03 19.26
CA LYS A 211 0.29 6.40 19.37
C LYS A 211 1.27 7.46 18.87
N ARG A 212 2.55 7.29 19.17
CA ARG A 212 3.59 8.23 18.71
C ARG A 212 3.80 8.09 17.22
N THR A 213 3.85 6.87 16.70
CA THR A 213 3.95 6.60 15.26
C THR A 213 2.78 7.24 14.51
N ALA A 214 1.53 7.06 14.97
CA ALA A 214 0.35 7.66 14.37
C ALA A 214 0.40 9.21 14.38
N LYS A 215 0.88 9.81 15.48
CA LYS A 215 1.02 11.27 15.61
C LYS A 215 2.10 11.86 14.70
N VAL A 216 3.18 11.13 14.49
CA VAL A 216 4.24 11.53 13.55
C VAL A 216 3.73 11.41 12.11
N SER A 217 3.08 10.29 11.77
CA SER A 217 2.49 10.08 10.44
C SER A 217 1.44 11.14 10.10
N GLU A 218 0.62 11.55 11.07
CA GLU A 218 -0.39 12.62 10.91
C GLU A 218 0.20 13.93 10.38
N LYS A 219 1.44 14.24 10.76
CA LYS A 219 2.14 15.47 10.34
C LYS A 219 2.97 15.26 9.07
N LEU A 220 3.70 14.14 9.03
CA LEU A 220 4.68 13.87 7.97
C LEU A 220 4.01 13.56 6.63
N VAL A 221 2.92 12.75 6.66
CA VAL A 221 2.26 12.31 5.43
C VAL A 221 1.63 13.44 4.63
N PRO A 222 0.86 14.37 5.23
CA PRO A 222 0.36 15.51 4.47
C PRO A 222 1.47 16.41 3.91
N LEU A 223 2.55 16.59 4.67
CA LEU A 223 3.69 17.40 4.22
C LEU A 223 4.36 16.75 2.99
N MET A 224 4.71 15.48 3.06
CA MET A 224 5.37 14.80 1.94
C MET A 224 4.44 14.68 0.73
N SER A 225 3.15 14.40 0.95
CA SER A 225 2.17 14.33 -0.14
C SER A 225 1.97 15.70 -0.79
N GLY A 226 1.94 16.77 0.00
CA GLY A 226 1.85 18.14 -0.49
C GLY A 226 3.05 18.52 -1.35
N LEU A 227 4.26 18.25 -0.88
CA LEU A 227 5.50 18.51 -1.64
C LEU A 227 5.52 17.72 -2.96
N TYR A 228 5.12 16.44 -2.93
CA TYR A 228 5.05 15.61 -4.13
C TYR A 228 4.03 16.11 -5.14
N ILE A 229 2.83 16.47 -4.68
CA ILE A 229 1.76 17.01 -5.55
C ILE A 229 2.20 18.35 -6.16
N ILE A 230 2.76 19.26 -5.36
CA ILE A 230 3.24 20.56 -5.85
C ILE A 230 4.34 20.35 -6.90
N GLY A 231 5.34 19.53 -6.62
CA GLY A 231 6.41 19.21 -7.57
C GLY A 231 5.88 18.59 -8.86
N SER A 232 4.94 17.65 -8.76
CA SER A 232 4.30 17.05 -9.93
C SER A 232 3.51 18.06 -10.77
N LEU A 233 2.75 18.93 -10.11
CA LEU A 233 2.00 19.99 -10.80
C LEU A 233 2.92 21.01 -11.49
N MET A 234 4.06 21.35 -10.87
CA MET A 234 5.06 22.22 -11.49
C MET A 234 5.64 21.57 -12.77
N ILE A 235 6.00 20.28 -12.72
CA ILE A 235 6.50 19.57 -13.90
C ILE A 235 5.44 19.54 -15.00
N ILE A 236 4.19 19.27 -14.67
CA ILE A 236 3.06 19.29 -15.61
C ILE A 236 2.87 20.66 -16.21
N ALA A 237 2.90 21.73 -15.41
CA ALA A 237 2.73 23.10 -15.87
C ALA A 237 3.83 23.51 -16.87
N VAL A 238 5.09 23.18 -16.56
CA VAL A 238 6.23 23.50 -17.44
C VAL A 238 6.14 22.71 -18.76
N ASN A 239 5.62 21.48 -18.73
CA ASN A 239 5.52 20.61 -19.90
C ASN A 239 4.09 20.53 -20.48
N PHE A 240 3.24 21.50 -20.20
CA PHE A 240 1.81 21.46 -20.56
C PHE A 240 1.57 21.20 -22.06
N ARG A 241 2.41 21.76 -22.93
CA ARG A 241 2.31 21.58 -24.38
C ARG A 241 2.55 20.13 -24.85
N ARG A 242 3.27 19.32 -24.06
CA ARG A 242 3.56 17.92 -24.38
C ARG A 242 2.52 16.94 -23.78
N LEU A 243 1.60 17.43 -22.97
CA LEU A 243 0.57 16.61 -22.32
C LEU A 243 -0.32 15.85 -23.32
N PRO A 244 -0.87 16.48 -24.37
CA PRO A 244 -1.72 15.76 -25.34
C PRO A 244 -0.98 14.60 -26.03
N GLU A 245 0.29 14.82 -26.38
CA GLU A 245 1.13 13.79 -27.00
C GLU A 245 1.42 12.64 -26.03
N ALA A 246 1.76 12.93 -24.76
CA ALA A 246 2.00 11.93 -23.73
C ALA A 246 0.75 11.09 -23.45
N VAL A 247 -0.43 11.70 -23.37
CA VAL A 247 -1.71 11.01 -23.16
C VAL A 247 -2.06 10.14 -24.35
N SER A 248 -1.93 10.65 -25.58
CA SER A 248 -2.16 9.90 -26.81
C SER A 248 -1.23 8.68 -26.91
N TYR A 249 0.05 8.88 -26.59
CA TYR A 249 1.06 7.83 -26.62
C TYR A 249 0.75 6.72 -25.59
N THR A 250 0.24 7.08 -24.42
CA THR A 250 -0.18 6.14 -23.37
C THR A 250 -1.32 5.25 -23.86
N HIS A 251 -2.33 5.82 -24.50
CA HIS A 251 -3.49 5.08 -25.00
C HIS A 251 -3.15 4.17 -26.19
N LEU A 252 -2.35 4.64 -27.15
CA LEU A 252 -1.98 3.87 -28.34
C LEU A 252 -1.09 2.66 -28.01
N ARG A 253 -0.17 2.79 -27.05
CA ARG A 253 0.67 1.66 -26.61
C ARG A 253 -0.06 0.66 -25.71
N ALA A 254 -1.07 1.10 -24.94
CA ALA A 254 -1.92 0.19 -24.17
C ALA A 254 -2.61 -0.83 -25.08
N GLN A 255 -3.01 -0.43 -26.29
CA GLN A 255 -3.63 -1.32 -27.27
C GLN A 255 -2.67 -2.36 -27.85
N ARG A 256 -1.39 -2.01 -28.05
CA ARG A 256 -0.39 -2.95 -28.57
C ARG A 256 0.01 -4.04 -27.57
N HIS A 257 0.03 -3.75 -26.26
CA HIS A 257 0.34 -4.74 -25.23
C HIS A 257 -0.84 -5.65 -24.89
N ALA A 258 -2.06 -5.30 -25.27
CA ALA A 258 -3.23 -6.17 -25.13
C ALA A 258 -3.35 -7.21 -26.27
N GLN A 259 -2.47 -7.15 -27.28
CA GLN A 259 -2.47 -8.06 -28.44
C GLN A 259 -1.32 -9.10 -28.41
N ILE A 260 -0.49 -9.09 -27.36
CA ILE A 260 0.53 -10.10 -27.08
C ILE A 260 0.14 -10.89 -25.83
#